data_40bf89bc9e1fa19dfac55b3739fd32a4
#
_entry.id   40bf89bc9e1fa19dfac55b3739fd32a4
#
_cell.length_a   1.000
_cell.length_b   1.000
_cell.length_c   1.000
_cell.angle_alpha   90.00
_cell.angle_beta   90.00
_cell.angle_gamma   90.00
#
_symmetry.space_group_name_H-M   'P 1'
#
loop_
_entity.id
_entity.type
_entity.pdbx_description
1 polymer ?
#
loop_
_entity_poly.entity_id
_entity_poly.type
_entity_poly.pdbx_seq_one_letter_code
_entity_poly.pdbx_strand_id
1 'polypeptide(L)'
;MKKIEAVVKPFKLDEVREALAEVGVTGLTVTEVKGFGRQKGHTELYRGAEYVVDFLPKVKVEVVVTEKMLEGAIEAIVRAARTGKIGDGKIFVTSVDQVVRIRTGETNEAAV
;
A
#
# COMPACT_ATOMS: atom_id res chain seq x y z
N MET A 1 -4.78 9.07 15.24
CA MET A 1 -3.84 8.30 14.42
C MET A 1 -4.61 7.46 13.43
N LYS A 2 -4.10 7.36 12.23
CA LYS A 2 -4.73 6.60 11.16
C LYS A 2 -3.73 5.62 10.54
N LYS A 3 -4.22 4.46 10.17
CA LYS A 3 -3.45 3.49 9.38
C LYS A 3 -3.92 3.53 7.95
N ILE A 4 -2.98 3.69 7.05
CA ILE A 4 -3.20 3.64 5.62
C ILE A 4 -2.69 2.30 5.13
N GLU A 5 -3.55 1.55 4.44
CA GLU A 5 -3.15 0.37 3.70
C GLU A 5 -3.36 0.66 2.22
N ALA A 6 -2.29 0.60 1.46
CA ALA A 6 -2.35 0.80 0.02
C ALA A 6 -1.94 -0.47 -0.69
N VAL A 7 -2.82 -1.01 -1.50
CA VAL A 7 -2.51 -2.17 -2.35
C VAL A 7 -2.22 -1.64 -3.73
N VAL A 8 -0.98 -1.77 -4.18
CA VAL A 8 -0.50 -1.13 -5.41
C VAL A 8 0.20 -2.15 -6.32
N LYS A 9 0.43 -1.75 -7.55
CA LYS A 9 1.23 -2.55 -8.49
C LYS A 9 2.67 -2.64 -7.97
N PRO A 10 3.31 -3.82 -8.04
CA PRO A 10 4.65 -4.00 -7.45
C PRO A 10 5.71 -3.02 -7.96
N PHE A 11 5.67 -2.68 -9.25
CA PHE A 11 6.68 -1.78 -9.83
C PHE A 11 6.52 -0.32 -9.39
N LYS A 12 5.44 0.00 -8.66
CA LYS A 12 5.22 1.34 -8.11
C LYS A 12 5.73 1.51 -6.69
N LEU A 13 6.21 0.44 -6.06
CA LEU A 13 6.61 0.47 -4.66
C LEU A 13 7.67 1.55 -4.36
N ASP A 14 8.72 1.62 -5.16
CA ASP A 14 9.79 2.59 -4.91
C ASP A 14 9.31 4.03 -5.03
N GLU A 15 8.47 4.31 -6.02
CA GLU A 15 7.89 5.64 -6.20
C GLU A 15 6.97 6.02 -5.03
N VAL A 16 6.20 5.07 -4.52
CA VAL A 16 5.32 5.28 -3.35
C VAL A 16 6.17 5.58 -2.11
N ARG A 17 7.22 4.80 -1.88
CA ARG A 17 8.11 5.00 -0.73
C ARG A 17 8.76 6.39 -0.78
N GLU A 18 9.26 6.78 -1.95
CA GLU A 18 9.89 8.09 -2.12
C GLU A 18 8.89 9.23 -1.91
N ALA A 19 7.70 9.11 -2.47
CA ALA A 19 6.66 10.12 -2.31
C ALA A 19 6.23 10.29 -0.84
N LEU A 20 6.12 9.18 -0.11
CA LEU A 20 5.81 9.21 1.32
C LEU A 20 6.93 9.88 2.13
N ALA A 21 8.19 9.59 1.79
CA ALA A 21 9.34 10.21 2.45
C ALA A 21 9.33 11.73 2.26
N GLU A 22 8.95 12.21 1.09
CA GLU A 22 8.87 13.65 0.80
C GLU A 22 7.85 14.38 1.67
N VAL A 23 6.80 13.70 2.12
CA VAL A 23 5.78 14.28 3.02
C VAL A 23 6.03 13.94 4.48
N GLY A 24 7.20 13.42 4.80
CA GLY A 24 7.62 13.18 6.18
C GLY A 24 7.30 11.80 6.74
N VAL A 25 6.83 10.88 5.91
CA VAL A 25 6.57 9.49 6.33
C VAL A 25 7.79 8.65 5.97
N THR A 26 8.55 8.22 6.96
CA THR A 26 9.82 7.52 6.74
C THR A 26 9.76 6.03 7.06
N GLY A 27 8.78 5.59 7.86
CA GLY A 27 8.62 4.19 8.21
C GLY A 27 7.38 3.60 7.52
N LEU A 28 7.54 2.44 6.91
CA LEU A 28 6.43 1.71 6.30
C LEU A 28 6.69 0.21 6.37
N THR A 29 5.62 -0.56 6.29
CA THR A 29 5.67 -2.01 6.23
C THR A 29 5.17 -2.46 4.88
N VAL A 30 5.88 -3.39 4.26
CA VAL A 30 5.55 -3.89 2.93
C VAL A 30 5.30 -5.38 3.01
N THR A 31 4.21 -5.81 2.40
CA THR A 31 3.86 -7.24 2.30
C THR A 31 3.56 -7.55 0.84
N GLU A 32 4.16 -8.61 0.34
CA GLU A 32 3.79 -9.14 -0.97
C GLU A 32 2.46 -9.86 -0.85
N VAL A 33 1.51 -9.50 -1.72
CA VAL A 33 0.16 -10.06 -1.70
C VAL A 33 -0.27 -10.39 -3.12
N LYS A 34 -1.38 -11.10 -3.22
CA LYS A 34 -2.01 -11.38 -4.50
C LYS A 34 -3.39 -10.73 -4.51
N GLY A 35 -3.71 -10.08 -5.60
CA GLY A 35 -4.98 -9.41 -5.76
C GLY A 35 -5.82 -10.03 -6.85
N PHE A 36 -7.13 -10.00 -6.65
CA PHE A 36 -8.13 -10.33 -7.66
C PHE A 36 -9.09 -9.16 -7.76
N GLY A 37 -9.31 -8.69 -8.96
CA GLY A 37 -10.19 -7.54 -9.17
C GLY A 37 -10.51 -7.35 -10.65
N ARG A 38 -10.88 -6.13 -11.02
CA ARG A 38 -11.25 -5.81 -12.40
C ARG A 38 -10.15 -6.07 -13.42
N GLN A 39 -8.89 -6.01 -13.00
CA GLN A 39 -7.77 -6.29 -13.88
C GLN A 39 -7.80 -7.73 -14.37
N LYS A 40 -8.38 -8.63 -13.56
CA LYS A 40 -8.39 -10.09 -13.75
C LYS A 40 -6.97 -10.60 -13.95
N GLY A 41 -6.82 -11.84 -14.28
CA GLY A 41 -5.54 -12.41 -14.64
C GLY A 41 -5.36 -12.44 -16.15
N HIS A 42 -4.41 -13.20 -16.58
CA HIS A 42 -4.13 -13.45 -17.98
C HIS A 42 -4.26 -14.95 -18.24
N THR A 43 -4.42 -15.32 -19.51
CA THR A 43 -4.49 -16.72 -19.91
C THR A 43 -3.10 -17.27 -20.11
N GLU A 44 -2.83 -18.42 -19.53
CA GLU A 44 -1.59 -19.15 -19.71
C GLU A 44 -1.87 -20.56 -20.26
N LEU A 45 -0.91 -21.11 -21.00
CA LEU A 45 -0.96 -22.48 -21.48
C LEU A 45 -0.16 -23.39 -20.54
N TYR A 46 -0.77 -24.48 -20.12
CA TYR A 46 -0.11 -25.50 -19.32
C TYR A 46 -0.55 -26.85 -19.81
N ARG A 47 0.39 -27.69 -20.30
CA ARG A 47 0.12 -29.01 -20.85
C ARG A 47 -0.97 -28.99 -21.94
N GLY A 48 -0.97 -27.95 -22.77
CA GLY A 48 -1.94 -27.81 -23.86
C GLY A 48 -3.31 -27.30 -23.46
N ALA A 49 -3.53 -27.02 -22.18
CA ALA A 49 -4.77 -26.42 -21.68
C ALA A 49 -4.57 -24.95 -21.32
N GLU A 50 -5.57 -24.12 -21.57
CA GLU A 50 -5.54 -22.73 -21.18
C GLU A 50 -6.03 -22.56 -19.74
N TYR A 51 -5.30 -21.74 -18.99
CA TYR A 51 -5.68 -21.34 -17.63
C TYR A 51 -5.84 -19.84 -17.56
N VAL A 52 -6.88 -19.40 -16.88
CA VAL A 52 -7.03 -17.99 -16.53
C VAL A 52 -6.33 -17.78 -15.19
N VAL A 53 -5.33 -16.91 -15.17
CA VAL A 53 -4.66 -16.55 -13.93
C VAL A 53 -5.48 -15.45 -13.27
N ASP A 54 -6.24 -15.80 -12.24
CA ASP A 54 -7.17 -14.90 -11.58
C ASP A 54 -6.51 -13.97 -10.58
N PHE A 55 -5.38 -14.40 -10.01
CA PHE A 55 -4.66 -13.62 -9.00
C PHE A 55 -3.38 -13.04 -9.58
N LEU A 56 -3.18 -11.76 -9.34
CA LEU A 56 -2.00 -11.03 -9.78
C LEU A 56 -1.19 -10.56 -8.58
N PRO A 57 0.16 -10.53 -8.71
CA PRO A 57 0.98 -10.00 -7.65
C PRO A 57 0.68 -8.52 -7.41
N LYS A 58 0.61 -8.15 -6.15
CA LYS A 58 0.45 -6.80 -5.67
C LYS A 58 1.37 -6.60 -4.46
N VAL A 59 1.50 -5.38 -4.03
CA VAL A 59 2.23 -5.04 -2.81
C VAL A 59 1.31 -4.26 -1.90
N LYS A 60 1.24 -4.66 -0.64
CA LYS A 60 0.51 -3.92 0.37
C LYS A 60 1.51 -3.07 1.16
N VAL A 61 1.29 -1.78 1.17
CA VAL A 61 2.08 -0.81 1.94
C VAL A 61 1.23 -0.36 3.12
N GLU A 62 1.75 -0.49 4.33
CA GLU A 62 1.07 -0.06 5.54
C GLU A 62 1.88 1.04 6.21
N VAL A 63 1.24 2.15 6.52
CA VAL A 63 1.83 3.24 7.29
C VAL A 63 0.83 3.74 8.32
N VAL A 64 1.33 4.14 9.48
CA VAL A 64 0.52 4.81 10.50
C VAL A 64 0.96 6.27 10.55
N VAL A 65 -0.01 7.16 10.47
CA VAL A 65 0.23 8.61 10.42
C VAL A 65 -0.63 9.34 11.44
N THR A 66 -0.23 10.55 11.77
CA THR A 66 -1.08 11.44 12.56
C THR A 66 -2.21 11.97 11.68
N GLU A 67 -3.28 12.48 12.33
CA GLU A 67 -4.39 13.10 11.59
C GLU A 67 -3.90 14.21 10.66
N LYS A 68 -2.90 14.94 11.09
CA LYS A 68 -2.32 16.08 10.35
C LYS A 68 -1.64 15.65 9.06
N MET A 69 -1.07 14.46 9.04
CA MET A 69 -0.32 13.94 7.90
C MET A 69 -1.18 13.15 6.93
N LEU A 70 -2.39 12.80 7.34
CA LEU A 70 -3.22 11.84 6.58
C LEU A 70 -3.47 12.26 5.13
N GLU A 71 -3.97 13.47 4.92
CA GLU A 71 -4.30 13.94 3.57
C GLU A 71 -3.08 13.98 2.66
N GLY A 72 -1.95 14.49 3.17
CA GLY A 72 -0.71 14.56 2.40
C GLY A 72 -0.17 13.19 2.04
N ALA A 73 -0.28 12.23 2.97
CA ALA A 73 0.15 10.86 2.71
C ALA A 73 -0.72 10.18 1.65
N ILE A 74 -2.04 10.34 1.72
CA ILE A 74 -2.96 9.79 0.72
C ILE A 74 -2.66 10.38 -0.66
N GLU A 75 -2.51 11.69 -0.76
CA GLU A 75 -2.20 12.35 -2.04
C GLU A 75 -0.87 11.87 -2.62
N ALA A 76 0.14 11.70 -1.77
CA ALA A 76 1.44 11.20 -2.19
C ALA A 76 1.34 9.80 -2.79
N ILE A 77 0.61 8.91 -2.12
CA ILE A 77 0.41 7.53 -2.60
C ILE A 77 -0.35 7.53 -3.93
N VAL A 78 -1.45 8.26 -4.02
CA VAL A 78 -2.26 8.32 -5.24
C VAL A 78 -1.42 8.82 -6.42
N ARG A 79 -0.69 9.90 -6.23
CA ARG A 79 0.16 10.46 -7.28
C ARG A 79 1.24 9.48 -7.75
N ALA A 80 1.88 8.80 -6.81
CA ALA A 80 2.97 7.88 -7.11
C ALA A 80 2.50 6.56 -7.72
N ALA A 81 1.34 6.06 -7.27
CA ALA A 81 0.86 4.73 -7.67
C ALA A 81 -0.02 4.72 -8.91
N ARG A 82 -0.60 5.86 -9.27
CA ARG A 82 -1.57 5.95 -10.38
C ARG A 82 -0.91 5.73 -11.73
N THR A 83 -1.48 4.82 -12.53
CA THR A 83 -1.15 4.68 -13.96
C THR A 83 -2.32 5.09 -14.83
N GLY A 84 -3.53 5.17 -14.27
CA GLY A 84 -4.77 5.41 -15.01
C GLY A 84 -5.37 4.16 -15.62
N LYS A 85 -4.74 3.01 -15.40
CA LYS A 85 -5.20 1.72 -15.92
C LYS A 85 -5.87 0.91 -14.82
N ILE A 86 -6.71 -0.03 -15.23
CA ILE A 86 -7.31 -1.00 -14.31
C ILE A 86 -6.20 -1.74 -13.57
N GLY A 87 -6.40 -1.94 -12.28
CA GLY A 87 -5.43 -2.63 -11.43
C GLY A 87 -4.51 -1.71 -10.64
N ASP A 88 -4.72 -0.40 -10.68
CA ASP A 88 -3.92 0.55 -9.90
C ASP A 88 -4.03 0.34 -8.39
N GLY A 89 -5.09 -0.30 -7.94
CA GLY A 89 -5.26 -0.64 -6.54
C GLY A 89 -6.15 0.32 -5.77
N LYS A 90 -6.14 0.16 -4.45
CA LYS A 90 -6.98 0.92 -3.53
C LYS A 90 -6.21 1.29 -2.29
N ILE A 91 -6.70 2.32 -1.63
CA ILE A 91 -6.22 2.76 -0.33
C ILE A 91 -7.36 2.58 0.67
N PHE A 92 -7.02 1.99 1.81
CA PHE A 92 -7.93 1.82 2.93
C PHE A 92 -7.38 2.60 4.11
N VAL A 93 -8.26 3.33 4.81
CA VAL A 93 -7.86 4.09 5.98
C VAL A 93 -8.70 3.63 7.17
N THR A 94 -8.02 3.30 8.25
CA THR A 94 -8.68 2.89 9.50
C THR A 94 -8.12 3.69 10.68
N SER A 95 -8.92 3.78 11.73
CA SER A 95 -8.48 4.41 12.97
C SER A 95 -7.60 3.45 13.76
N VAL A 96 -6.55 3.99 14.37
CA VAL A 96 -5.65 3.25 15.25
C VAL A 96 -5.84 3.74 16.67
N ASP A 97 -6.19 2.82 17.55
CA ASP A 97 -6.48 3.15 18.96
C ASP A 97 -5.20 3.43 19.74
N GLN A 98 -4.14 2.68 19.47
CA GLN A 98 -2.90 2.79 20.22
C GLN A 98 -1.71 2.36 19.36
N VAL A 99 -0.60 3.06 19.53
CA VAL A 99 0.69 2.69 18.94
C VAL A 99 1.72 2.66 20.06
N VAL A 100 2.57 1.65 20.07
CA VAL A 100 3.68 1.56 21.02
C VAL A 100 4.93 1.25 20.24
N ARG A 101 5.98 2.06 20.44
CA ARG A 101 7.29 1.79 19.85
C ARG A 101 8.02 0.81 20.74
N ILE A 102 8.34 -0.35 20.21
CA ILE A 102 8.90 -1.45 21.02
C ILE A 102 10.21 -1.06 21.70
N ARG A 103 11.13 -0.41 20.96
CA ARG A 103 12.45 -0.09 21.48
C ARG A 103 12.41 0.92 22.62
N THR A 104 11.57 1.93 22.54
CA THR A 104 11.56 3.07 23.47
C THR A 104 10.41 3.05 24.46
N GLY A 105 9.33 2.31 24.16
CA GLY A 105 8.11 2.34 24.95
C GLY A 105 7.26 3.60 24.72
N GLU A 106 7.67 4.49 23.82
CA GLU A 106 6.87 5.66 23.46
C GLU A 106 5.52 5.24 22.91
N THR A 107 4.50 6.03 23.17
CA THR A 107 3.13 5.68 22.81
C THR A 107 2.49 6.76 21.92
N ASN A 108 1.55 6.30 21.12
CA ASN A 108 0.66 7.12 20.30
C ASN A 108 1.44 8.07 19.37
N GLU A 109 1.16 9.35 19.35
CA GLU A 109 1.78 10.27 18.39
C GLU A 109 3.30 10.32 18.50
N ALA A 110 3.86 10.13 19.68
CA ALA A 110 5.31 10.06 19.86
C ALA A 110 5.92 8.80 19.28
N ALA A 111 5.11 7.76 19.06
CA ALA A 111 5.54 6.50 18.49
C ALA A 111 5.35 6.39 16.97
N VAL A 112 4.66 7.37 16.39
CA VAL A 112 4.37 7.37 14.94
C VAL A 112 5.53 7.97 14.15
#